data_11ca0db044cd82607a2f65859368a269
#
_entry.id   11ca0db044cd82607a2f65859368a269
#
_cell.length_a   1.000
_cell.length_b   1.000
_cell.length_c   1.000
_cell.angle_alpha   90.00
_cell.angle_beta   90.00
_cell.angle_gamma   90.00
#
_symmetry.space_group_name_H-M   'P 1'
#
loop_
_entity.id
_entity.type
_entity.pdbx_description
1 polymer ?
#
loop_
_entity_poly.entity_id
_entity_poly.type
_entity_poly.pdbx_seq_one_letter_code
_entity_poly.pdbx_strand_id
1 'polypeptide(L)'
;MAKPRIEYFFSARDDSSPRPQSLGDGRVDFHELGLIENVVVGQVLARIPPGEEGGGPDAFPVGENVYVPEENPRVLVAAVNGHVFWKDGKIHVSPVYVVEGDVDFSTGNVVFVGRLVVKGSIRAGFKVRAQELLVEGDVEGADIKVGEGMEVKGGVIGGEKGRVECGGLKAMYALGAKVEAKGDVVLEKSSRNSVILAEGEIRVEGDPGAIIGGEVRAAKGIKARWVGARWGIPTEVVVGMNPFWEDELRFLRGRKEELTREFRELKARLRYLQDQGGNFEREELTRRLKEIKGKFEEVSQREQILEAKLREGEGKVWVREGIYHGVSLRIGDVSHTLREDIKGKWVFYSDGKQIKYRAW
;
A
#
# COMPACT_ATOMS: atom_id res chain seq x y z
N MET A 1 -4.93 -20.87 47.60
CA MET A 1 -3.58 -20.53 47.15
C MET A 1 -3.59 -19.06 46.72
N ALA A 2 -2.56 -18.29 47.08
CA ALA A 2 -2.45 -16.89 46.59
C ALA A 2 -2.23 -16.92 45.05
N LYS A 3 -2.88 -16.01 44.33
CA LYS A 3 -2.63 -15.89 42.89
C LYS A 3 -1.21 -15.38 42.67
N PRO A 4 -0.45 -15.96 41.69
CA PRO A 4 0.90 -15.51 41.41
C PRO A 4 0.89 -14.05 40.96
N ARG A 5 1.99 -13.35 41.22
CA ARG A 5 2.22 -12.03 40.66
C ARG A 5 2.40 -12.15 39.14
N ILE A 6 1.70 -11.30 38.36
CA ILE A 6 1.77 -11.30 36.90
C ILE A 6 2.37 -9.96 36.44
N GLU A 7 3.36 -10.03 35.57
CA GLU A 7 3.91 -8.88 34.86
C GLU A 7 3.21 -8.77 33.49
N TYR A 8 2.66 -7.59 33.18
CA TYR A 8 1.99 -7.32 31.92
C TYR A 8 2.91 -6.49 31.00
N PHE A 9 2.95 -6.84 29.72
CA PHE A 9 3.78 -6.19 28.69
C PHE A 9 2.97 -5.29 27.78
N PHE A 10 1.81 -4.89 28.18
CA PHE A 10 0.96 -3.91 27.52
C PHE A 10 0.34 -2.98 28.57
N SER A 11 -0.16 -1.82 28.13
CA SER A 11 -0.79 -0.86 29.03
C SER A 11 -2.11 -1.39 29.53
N ALA A 12 -2.12 -1.90 30.77
CA ALA A 12 -3.32 -2.46 31.41
C ALA A 12 -4.33 -1.35 31.83
N ARG A 13 -4.56 -0.35 30.99
CA ARG A 13 -5.44 0.76 31.34
C ARG A 13 -6.80 0.59 30.71
N ASP A 14 -7.81 0.68 31.56
CA ASP A 14 -9.22 0.79 31.18
C ASP A 14 -9.56 2.22 30.69
N ASP A 15 -8.54 3.08 30.56
CA ASP A 15 -8.69 4.49 30.21
C ASP A 15 -8.27 4.71 28.75
N SER A 16 -9.27 4.67 27.87
CA SER A 16 -9.17 4.98 26.44
C SER A 16 -9.03 6.48 26.15
N SER A 17 -8.61 7.29 27.12
CA SER A 17 -8.44 8.74 26.94
C SER A 17 -7.26 9.03 26.02
N PRO A 18 -7.49 9.74 24.88
CA PRO A 18 -6.42 10.11 23.95
C PRO A 18 -5.39 11.02 24.65
N ARG A 19 -4.12 10.67 24.52
CA ARG A 19 -3.03 11.50 25.03
C ARG A 19 -2.11 11.91 23.91
N PRO A 20 -2.11 13.20 23.52
CA PRO A 20 -1.20 13.72 22.54
C PRO A 20 0.26 13.52 22.96
N GLN A 21 1.13 13.12 22.03
CA GLN A 21 2.56 12.95 22.31
C GLN A 21 3.24 14.31 22.42
N SER A 22 4.03 14.49 23.51
CA SER A 22 4.89 15.66 23.67
C SER A 22 6.15 15.50 22.81
N LEU A 23 6.44 16.49 21.97
CA LEU A 23 7.63 16.53 21.10
C LEU A 23 8.93 16.98 21.82
N GLY A 24 8.88 17.17 23.13
CA GLY A 24 10.06 17.50 23.96
C GLY A 24 10.50 18.97 23.91
N ASP A 25 9.95 19.78 23.00
CA ASP A 25 10.19 21.22 22.84
C ASP A 25 9.02 22.10 23.30
N GLY A 26 8.08 21.51 24.05
CA GLY A 26 6.85 22.14 24.50
C GLY A 26 5.70 22.10 23.46
N ARG A 27 5.93 21.51 22.31
CA ARG A 27 4.88 21.24 21.30
C ARG A 27 4.23 19.90 21.56
N VAL A 28 2.96 19.78 21.18
CA VAL A 28 2.17 18.57 21.29
C VAL A 28 1.72 18.15 19.92
N ASP A 29 1.95 16.90 19.56
CA ASP A 29 1.45 16.33 18.30
C ASP A 29 0.05 15.73 18.52
N PHE A 30 -0.97 16.44 18.05
CA PHE A 30 -2.36 15.98 18.10
C PHE A 30 -2.69 14.91 17.04
N HIS A 31 -1.76 14.59 16.14
CA HIS A 31 -1.94 13.50 15.19
C HIS A 31 -1.56 12.13 15.77
N GLU A 32 -0.71 12.08 16.81
CA GLU A 32 -0.23 10.82 17.41
C GLU A 32 -0.84 10.64 18.80
N LEU A 33 -2.02 10.04 18.87
CA LEU A 33 -2.76 9.83 20.13
C LEU A 33 -2.50 8.46 20.77
N GLY A 34 -1.93 7.50 20.04
CA GLY A 34 -1.56 6.18 20.57
C GLY A 34 -2.72 5.35 21.12
N LEU A 35 -3.93 5.48 20.54
CA LEU A 35 -5.15 4.86 21.01
C LEU A 35 -5.15 3.32 20.88
N ILE A 36 -4.31 2.75 20.03
CA ILE A 36 -4.32 1.33 19.69
C ILE A 36 -3.01 0.69 20.12
N GLU A 37 -3.11 -0.28 21.01
CA GLU A 37 -1.98 -1.10 21.39
C GLU A 37 -1.93 -2.37 20.53
N ASN A 38 -1.11 -2.32 19.50
CA ASN A 38 -0.95 -3.40 18.53
C ASN A 38 -0.10 -4.53 19.10
N VAL A 39 -0.55 -5.77 18.85
CA VAL A 39 0.21 -6.99 19.16
C VAL A 39 0.21 -7.92 17.95
N VAL A 40 1.26 -8.72 17.84
CA VAL A 40 1.38 -9.74 16.78
C VAL A 40 1.25 -11.14 17.36
N VAL A 41 0.84 -12.09 16.51
CA VAL A 41 0.73 -13.50 16.89
C VAL A 41 2.01 -14.01 17.54
N GLY A 42 1.89 -14.73 18.67
CA GLY A 42 3.04 -15.22 19.45
C GLY A 42 3.69 -14.20 20.39
N GLN A 43 3.27 -12.92 20.36
CA GLN A 43 3.78 -11.90 21.26
C GLN A 43 3.37 -12.20 22.71
N VAL A 44 4.34 -12.14 23.65
CA VAL A 44 4.07 -12.30 25.06
C VAL A 44 3.34 -11.08 25.60
N LEU A 45 2.16 -11.31 26.20
CA LEU A 45 1.29 -10.29 26.78
C LEU A 45 1.47 -10.19 28.30
N ALA A 46 1.71 -11.33 28.94
CA ALA A 46 1.90 -11.40 30.38
C ALA A 46 2.85 -12.55 30.75
N ARG A 47 3.51 -12.43 31.90
CA ARG A 47 4.44 -13.44 32.40
C ARG A 47 4.34 -13.56 33.93
N ILE A 48 4.51 -14.79 34.43
CA ILE A 48 4.78 -15.07 35.83
C ILE A 48 6.30 -14.98 36.05
N PRO A 49 6.81 -14.06 36.89
CA PRO A 49 8.25 -13.90 37.13
C PRO A 49 8.92 -15.15 37.69
N PRO A 50 10.23 -15.35 37.51
CA PRO A 50 10.99 -16.39 38.19
C PRO A 50 10.88 -16.26 39.73
N GLY A 51 10.67 -17.40 40.42
CA GLY A 51 10.52 -17.44 41.87
C GLY A 51 9.08 -17.40 42.38
N GLU A 52 8.10 -17.06 41.55
CA GLU A 52 6.68 -17.20 41.86
C GLU A 52 6.22 -18.63 41.55
N GLU A 53 5.35 -19.19 42.41
CA GLU A 53 4.73 -20.49 42.16
C GLU A 53 3.49 -20.35 41.29
N GLY A 54 3.29 -21.29 40.36
CA GLY A 54 2.11 -21.36 39.49
C GLY A 54 2.48 -21.30 38.01
N GLY A 55 1.47 -21.66 37.18
CA GLY A 55 1.55 -21.71 35.73
C GLY A 55 0.29 -22.33 35.14
N GLY A 56 0.14 -22.28 33.83
CA GLY A 56 -1.01 -22.79 33.12
C GLY A 56 -2.14 -21.76 32.95
N PRO A 57 -3.20 -22.13 32.22
CA PRO A 57 -4.28 -21.21 31.87
C PRO A 57 -4.99 -20.57 33.07
N ASP A 58 -5.15 -21.32 34.16
CA ASP A 58 -5.85 -20.87 35.37
C ASP A 58 -5.08 -19.76 36.14
N ALA A 59 -3.77 -19.63 35.88
CA ALA A 59 -2.94 -18.59 36.49
C ALA A 59 -3.11 -17.23 35.83
N PHE A 60 -3.62 -17.15 34.60
CA PHE A 60 -3.76 -15.93 33.82
C PHE A 60 -5.23 -15.54 33.60
N PRO A 61 -5.54 -14.25 33.42
CA PRO A 61 -6.87 -13.78 33.01
C PRO A 61 -7.09 -13.99 31.50
N VAL A 62 -7.23 -15.26 31.10
CA VAL A 62 -7.36 -15.67 29.69
C VAL A 62 -8.72 -15.27 29.14
N GLY A 63 -8.72 -14.48 28.06
CA GLY A 63 -9.87 -14.07 27.27
C GLY A 63 -9.86 -14.66 25.86
N GLU A 64 -10.41 -13.93 24.88
CA GLU A 64 -10.45 -14.35 23.49
C GLU A 64 -9.11 -14.07 22.77
N ASN A 65 -8.71 -14.95 21.86
CA ASN A 65 -7.51 -14.84 21.03
C ASN A 65 -6.20 -14.67 21.81
N VAL A 66 -6.15 -15.24 23.02
CA VAL A 66 -4.94 -15.37 23.84
C VAL A 66 -4.84 -16.79 24.37
N TYR A 67 -3.64 -17.29 24.55
CA TYR A 67 -3.43 -18.65 25.09
C TYR A 67 -2.15 -18.77 25.89
N VAL A 68 -2.06 -19.80 26.70
CA VAL A 68 -0.86 -20.19 27.44
C VAL A 68 -0.23 -21.37 26.68
N PRO A 69 0.99 -21.25 26.15
CA PRO A 69 1.68 -22.32 25.44
C PRO A 69 2.00 -23.51 26.39
N GLU A 70 1.80 -24.74 25.93
CA GLU A 70 2.13 -25.95 26.72
C GLU A 70 3.63 -26.01 27.04
N GLU A 71 4.47 -25.58 26.11
CA GLU A 71 5.94 -25.55 26.23
C GLU A 71 6.43 -24.54 27.28
N ASN A 72 5.65 -23.49 27.53
CA ASN A 72 5.97 -22.47 28.52
C ASN A 72 4.70 -22.01 29.26
N PRO A 73 4.27 -22.74 30.32
CA PRO A 73 3.03 -22.46 31.07
C PRO A 73 3.11 -21.17 31.92
N ARG A 74 4.20 -20.43 31.84
CA ARG A 74 4.45 -19.19 32.61
C ARG A 74 4.26 -17.91 31.79
N VAL A 75 3.78 -18.02 30.56
CA VAL A 75 3.49 -16.86 29.71
C VAL A 75 2.11 -16.95 29.10
N LEU A 76 1.47 -15.80 28.91
CA LEU A 76 0.27 -15.60 28.10
C LEU A 76 0.66 -14.92 26.81
N VAL A 77 0.24 -15.46 25.67
CA VAL A 77 0.61 -14.95 24.34
C VAL A 77 -0.61 -14.63 23.48
N ALA A 78 -0.43 -13.73 22.52
CA ALA A 78 -1.45 -13.41 21.52
C ALA A 78 -1.58 -14.55 20.50
N ALA A 79 -2.80 -14.99 20.21
CA ALA A 79 -3.10 -16.02 19.22
C ALA A 79 -3.26 -15.44 17.80
N VAL A 80 -3.50 -14.13 17.68
CA VAL A 80 -3.72 -13.43 16.42
C VAL A 80 -3.03 -12.06 16.46
N ASN A 81 -2.81 -11.47 15.28
CA ASN A 81 -2.45 -10.05 15.19
C ASN A 81 -3.68 -9.21 15.56
N GLY A 82 -3.53 -8.14 16.33
CA GLY A 82 -4.67 -7.32 16.70
C GLY A 82 -4.37 -6.27 17.76
N HIS A 83 -5.41 -5.79 18.38
CA HIS A 83 -5.41 -4.86 19.51
C HIS A 83 -5.62 -5.62 20.81
N VAL A 84 -4.71 -5.47 21.77
CA VAL A 84 -4.84 -6.04 23.10
C VAL A 84 -5.62 -5.08 24.00
N PHE A 85 -6.56 -5.63 24.80
CA PHE A 85 -7.38 -4.85 25.74
C PHE A 85 -7.91 -5.70 26.89
N TRP A 86 -8.34 -5.03 27.95
CA TRP A 86 -9.03 -5.62 29.06
C TRP A 86 -10.54 -5.57 28.85
N LYS A 87 -11.23 -6.67 29.13
CA LYS A 87 -12.68 -6.74 29.18
C LYS A 87 -13.11 -7.80 30.19
N ASP A 88 -14.02 -7.45 31.09
CA ASP A 88 -14.57 -8.36 32.12
C ASP A 88 -13.48 -9.05 32.98
N GLY A 89 -12.40 -8.32 33.27
CA GLY A 89 -11.26 -8.85 34.05
C GLY A 89 -10.39 -9.86 33.30
N LYS A 90 -10.50 -9.96 31.97
CA LYS A 90 -9.74 -10.82 31.10
C LYS A 90 -9.01 -10.04 30.01
N ILE A 91 -7.91 -10.62 29.52
CA ILE A 91 -7.10 -10.07 28.42
C ILE A 91 -7.64 -10.66 27.12
N HIS A 92 -7.95 -9.78 26.18
CA HIS A 92 -8.43 -10.14 24.85
C HIS A 92 -7.53 -9.55 23.79
N VAL A 93 -7.47 -10.18 22.61
CA VAL A 93 -6.89 -9.63 21.41
C VAL A 93 -7.95 -9.62 20.32
N SER A 94 -8.26 -8.44 19.76
CA SER A 94 -9.20 -8.34 18.65
C SER A 94 -8.46 -8.12 17.33
N PRO A 95 -8.68 -8.94 16.28
CA PRO A 95 -8.15 -8.72 14.96
C PRO A 95 -8.88 -7.59 14.20
N VAL A 96 -9.95 -7.04 14.78
CA VAL A 96 -10.72 -5.93 14.22
C VAL A 96 -10.74 -4.78 15.20
N TYR A 97 -10.45 -3.57 14.70
CA TYR A 97 -10.58 -2.32 15.45
C TYR A 97 -11.62 -1.42 14.76
N VAL A 98 -12.52 -0.84 15.55
CA VAL A 98 -13.59 0.01 15.05
C VAL A 98 -13.41 1.44 15.57
N VAL A 99 -13.30 2.39 14.65
CA VAL A 99 -13.40 3.82 14.91
C VAL A 99 -14.87 4.19 14.72
N GLU A 100 -15.55 4.56 15.79
CA GLU A 100 -17.03 4.82 15.78
C GLU A 100 -17.42 6.10 15.04
N GLY A 101 -16.48 6.97 14.74
CA GLY A 101 -16.69 8.22 14.00
C GLY A 101 -15.66 8.43 12.90
N ASP A 102 -15.27 9.68 12.72
CA ASP A 102 -14.24 10.08 11.74
C ASP A 102 -12.82 9.82 12.27
N VAL A 103 -11.88 9.64 11.34
CA VAL A 103 -10.46 9.80 11.63
C VAL A 103 -10.12 11.27 11.42
N ASP A 104 -10.02 12.00 12.52
CA ASP A 104 -9.80 13.44 12.60
C ASP A 104 -8.92 13.80 13.82
N PHE A 105 -8.93 15.05 14.25
CA PHE A 105 -8.17 15.50 15.43
C PHE A 105 -8.58 14.83 16.75
N SER A 106 -9.76 14.24 16.84
CA SER A 106 -10.20 13.50 18.03
C SER A 106 -9.66 12.07 18.07
N THR A 107 -9.39 11.50 16.91
CA THR A 107 -8.88 10.12 16.73
C THR A 107 -7.38 10.10 16.48
N GLY A 108 -6.84 11.12 15.80
CA GLY A 108 -5.46 11.16 15.33
C GLY A 108 -5.16 10.18 14.20
N ASN A 109 -3.87 9.96 13.95
CA ASN A 109 -3.41 8.96 13.02
C ASN A 109 -3.69 7.55 13.55
N VAL A 110 -4.06 6.64 12.65
CA VAL A 110 -4.41 5.26 13.01
C VAL A 110 -3.44 4.29 12.37
N VAL A 111 -2.77 3.49 13.21
CA VAL A 111 -1.92 2.37 12.76
C VAL A 111 -2.45 1.09 13.41
N PHE A 112 -2.93 0.16 12.60
CA PHE A 112 -3.48 -1.09 13.06
C PHE A 112 -2.97 -2.28 12.24
N VAL A 113 -2.56 -3.35 12.92
CA VAL A 113 -1.99 -4.55 12.29
C VAL A 113 -3.03 -5.55 11.76
N GLY A 114 -4.32 -5.26 11.91
CA GLY A 114 -5.44 -6.08 11.48
C GLY A 114 -6.42 -5.34 10.59
N ARG A 115 -7.71 -5.68 10.70
CA ARG A 115 -8.81 -5.07 9.96
C ARG A 115 -9.34 -3.84 10.68
N LEU A 116 -9.18 -2.67 10.07
CA LEU A 116 -9.71 -1.40 10.56
C LEU A 116 -11.06 -1.09 9.92
N VAL A 117 -12.04 -0.73 10.74
CA VAL A 117 -13.36 -0.25 10.31
C VAL A 117 -13.53 1.18 10.80
N VAL A 118 -13.73 2.12 9.89
CA VAL A 118 -14.03 3.53 10.18
C VAL A 118 -15.51 3.77 9.82
N LYS A 119 -16.38 4.02 10.81
CA LYS A 119 -17.80 4.25 10.56
C LYS A 119 -18.10 5.63 9.99
N GLY A 120 -17.19 6.56 10.14
CA GLY A 120 -17.23 7.88 9.52
C GLY A 120 -16.32 7.99 8.31
N SER A 121 -15.77 9.17 8.13
CA SER A 121 -14.82 9.54 7.06
C SER A 121 -13.39 9.64 7.58
N ILE A 122 -12.43 9.57 6.68
CA ILE A 122 -11.03 9.87 6.98
C ILE A 122 -10.74 11.26 6.43
N ARG A 123 -10.42 12.21 7.33
CA ARG A 123 -10.25 13.63 6.99
C ARG A 123 -8.86 13.94 6.46
N ALA A 124 -8.76 15.06 5.77
CA ALA A 124 -7.52 15.51 5.14
C ALA A 124 -6.38 15.69 6.16
N GLY A 125 -5.18 15.25 5.76
CA GLY A 125 -3.95 15.38 6.56
C GLY A 125 -3.70 14.22 7.53
N PHE A 126 -4.68 13.35 7.77
CA PHE A 126 -4.49 12.19 8.62
C PHE A 126 -3.88 11.01 7.87
N LYS A 127 -3.21 10.14 8.65
CA LYS A 127 -2.57 8.92 8.15
C LYS A 127 -3.27 7.70 8.70
N VAL A 128 -3.54 6.75 7.82
CA VAL A 128 -4.08 5.45 8.23
C VAL A 128 -3.20 4.34 7.64
N ARG A 129 -2.82 3.40 8.50
CA ARG A 129 -2.08 2.20 8.15
C ARG A 129 -2.84 1.00 8.69
N ALA A 130 -3.22 0.06 7.85
CA ALA A 130 -3.95 -1.14 8.24
C ALA A 130 -3.60 -2.33 7.33
N GLN A 131 -3.95 -3.54 7.76
CA GLN A 131 -3.88 -4.71 6.87
C GLN A 131 -5.08 -4.71 5.92
N GLU A 132 -6.28 -4.52 6.45
CA GLU A 132 -7.51 -4.29 5.69
C GLU A 132 -8.20 -3.02 6.19
N LEU A 133 -8.92 -2.32 5.33
CA LEU A 133 -9.62 -1.08 5.67
C LEU A 133 -11.03 -1.05 5.08
N LEU A 134 -12.02 -0.82 5.95
CA LEU A 134 -13.38 -0.46 5.57
C LEU A 134 -13.68 0.96 6.06
N VAL A 135 -14.10 1.84 5.16
CA VAL A 135 -14.56 3.19 5.47
C VAL A 135 -16.03 3.32 5.04
N GLU A 136 -16.92 3.65 5.96
CA GLU A 136 -18.34 3.83 5.64
C GLU A 136 -18.64 5.20 5.02
N GLY A 137 -17.82 6.21 5.31
CA GLY A 137 -17.87 7.54 4.70
C GLY A 137 -16.89 7.70 3.52
N ASP A 138 -16.35 8.91 3.39
CA ASP A 138 -15.39 9.30 2.36
C ASP A 138 -13.93 9.26 2.89
N VAL A 139 -12.97 9.17 1.98
CA VAL A 139 -11.55 9.41 2.24
C VAL A 139 -11.16 10.72 1.58
N GLU A 140 -10.82 11.73 2.37
CA GLU A 140 -10.57 13.09 1.91
C GLU A 140 -9.09 13.47 2.15
N GLY A 141 -8.28 13.60 1.11
CA GLY A 141 -6.92 14.14 1.20
C GLY A 141 -5.99 13.49 2.23
N ALA A 142 -6.25 12.23 2.59
CA ALA A 142 -5.52 11.48 3.61
C ALA A 142 -4.40 10.63 3.01
N ASP A 143 -3.41 10.29 3.83
CA ASP A 143 -2.31 9.38 3.49
C ASP A 143 -2.64 7.96 3.98
N ILE A 144 -3.09 7.11 3.07
CA ILE A 144 -3.58 5.77 3.37
C ILE A 144 -2.61 4.71 2.85
N LYS A 145 -2.28 3.73 3.70
CA LYS A 145 -1.54 2.54 3.28
C LYS A 145 -2.17 1.28 3.86
N VAL A 146 -2.70 0.44 2.98
CA VAL A 146 -3.40 -0.80 3.32
C VAL A 146 -2.68 -1.97 2.65
N GLY A 147 -2.35 -2.99 3.43
CA GLY A 147 -1.63 -4.16 2.92
C GLY A 147 -2.43 -4.98 1.92
N GLU A 148 -3.72 -5.13 2.18
CA GLU A 148 -4.65 -5.95 1.39
C GLU A 148 -5.79 -5.12 0.79
N GLY A 149 -7.04 -5.51 1.05
CA GLY A 149 -8.22 -4.86 0.49
C GLY A 149 -8.63 -3.59 1.21
N MET A 150 -9.03 -2.60 0.43
CA MET A 150 -9.64 -1.35 0.91
C MET A 150 -11.03 -1.19 0.29
N GLU A 151 -12.04 -1.04 1.13
CA GLU A 151 -13.40 -0.71 0.72
C GLU A 151 -13.82 0.64 1.30
N VAL A 152 -14.27 1.55 0.44
CA VAL A 152 -14.80 2.86 0.79
C VAL A 152 -16.23 2.93 0.27
N LYS A 153 -17.23 2.98 1.15
CA LYS A 153 -18.64 3.09 0.72
C LYS A 153 -18.97 4.44 0.11
N GLY A 154 -18.22 5.46 0.45
CA GLY A 154 -18.20 6.76 -0.21
C GLY A 154 -17.17 6.86 -1.32
N GLY A 155 -16.58 8.03 -1.50
CA GLY A 155 -15.57 8.34 -2.49
C GLY A 155 -14.15 8.46 -1.94
N VAL A 156 -13.17 8.35 -2.84
CA VAL A 156 -11.81 8.77 -2.58
C VAL A 156 -11.60 10.13 -3.22
N ILE A 157 -11.46 11.13 -2.38
CA ILE A 157 -11.31 12.54 -2.78
C ILE A 157 -9.86 12.94 -2.54
N GLY A 158 -9.20 13.42 -3.58
CA GLY A 158 -7.82 13.86 -3.51
C GLY A 158 -7.64 15.14 -2.70
N GLY A 159 -6.38 15.44 -2.40
CA GLY A 159 -5.91 16.65 -1.78
C GLY A 159 -4.44 16.82 -2.10
N GLU A 160 -3.83 17.94 -1.70
CA GLU A 160 -2.42 18.22 -2.02
C GLU A 160 -1.46 17.09 -1.62
N LYS A 161 -1.72 16.46 -0.46
CA LYS A 161 -0.89 15.39 0.11
C LYS A 161 -1.58 14.03 0.17
N GLY A 162 -2.84 13.96 -0.29
CA GLY A 162 -3.61 12.71 -0.23
C GLY A 162 -3.07 11.66 -1.20
N ARG A 163 -2.80 10.46 -0.69
CA ARG A 163 -2.37 9.29 -1.45
C ARG A 163 -2.95 8.02 -0.85
N VAL A 164 -3.39 7.12 -1.71
CA VAL A 164 -3.89 5.81 -1.31
C VAL A 164 -3.00 4.74 -1.93
N GLU A 165 -2.34 3.94 -1.08
CA GLU A 165 -1.62 2.73 -1.46
C GLU A 165 -2.37 1.52 -0.88
N CYS A 166 -2.77 0.55 -1.71
CA CYS A 166 -3.54 -0.60 -1.24
C CYS A 166 -3.29 -1.87 -2.08
N GLY A 167 -3.69 -3.02 -1.53
CA GLY A 167 -3.70 -4.27 -2.28
C GLY A 167 -4.77 -4.28 -3.36
N GLY A 168 -5.97 -3.79 -3.06
CA GLY A 168 -7.06 -3.57 -4.01
C GLY A 168 -8.02 -2.52 -3.47
N LEU A 169 -8.75 -1.83 -4.36
CA LEU A 169 -9.68 -0.77 -3.97
C LEU A 169 -11.09 -1.03 -4.52
N LYS A 170 -12.09 -0.92 -3.64
CA LYS A 170 -13.49 -0.76 -4.04
C LYS A 170 -14.00 0.55 -3.46
N ALA A 171 -14.53 1.45 -4.29
CA ALA A 171 -15.09 2.72 -3.87
C ALA A 171 -16.25 3.14 -4.78
N MET A 172 -17.05 4.10 -4.33
CA MET A 172 -18.13 4.63 -5.15
C MET A 172 -17.58 5.50 -6.30
N TYR A 173 -16.63 6.38 -5.99
CA TYR A 173 -15.99 7.25 -6.98
C TYR A 173 -14.58 7.68 -6.55
N ALA A 174 -13.81 8.18 -7.51
CA ALA A 174 -12.54 8.87 -7.27
C ALA A 174 -12.59 10.27 -7.87
N LEU A 175 -12.21 11.30 -7.11
CA LEU A 175 -12.20 12.69 -7.52
C LEU A 175 -10.87 13.37 -7.17
N GLY A 176 -10.06 13.71 -8.17
CA GLY A 176 -8.74 14.30 -7.96
C GLY A 176 -7.78 13.42 -7.16
N ALA A 177 -8.08 12.13 -7.04
CA ALA A 177 -7.38 11.19 -6.17
C ALA A 177 -6.10 10.65 -6.80
N LYS A 178 -5.12 10.29 -5.94
CA LYS A 178 -3.94 9.51 -6.32
C LYS A 178 -4.05 8.14 -5.67
N VAL A 179 -4.21 7.10 -6.49
CA VAL A 179 -4.41 5.71 -6.03
C VAL A 179 -3.39 4.80 -6.68
N GLU A 180 -2.73 4.00 -5.86
CA GLU A 180 -1.80 2.95 -6.25
C GLU A 180 -2.28 1.62 -5.67
N ALA A 181 -2.72 0.71 -6.54
CA ALA A 181 -3.22 -0.60 -6.16
C ALA A 181 -2.36 -1.73 -6.73
N LYS A 182 -1.97 -2.68 -5.90
CA LYS A 182 -1.28 -3.92 -6.34
C LYS A 182 -2.24 -4.95 -6.96
N GLY A 183 -3.54 -4.73 -6.87
CA GLY A 183 -4.59 -5.57 -7.43
C GLY A 183 -5.55 -4.75 -8.26
N ASP A 184 -6.83 -5.14 -8.21
CA ASP A 184 -7.91 -4.50 -8.96
C ASP A 184 -8.41 -3.21 -8.29
N VAL A 185 -8.88 -2.28 -9.11
CA VAL A 185 -9.62 -1.08 -8.67
C VAL A 185 -11.02 -1.12 -9.25
N VAL A 186 -12.03 -1.04 -8.38
CA VAL A 186 -13.44 -1.02 -8.76
C VAL A 186 -14.06 0.29 -8.27
N LEU A 187 -14.52 1.11 -9.21
CA LEU A 187 -15.29 2.31 -8.91
C LEU A 187 -16.71 2.14 -9.43
N GLU A 188 -17.70 2.34 -8.57
CA GLU A 188 -19.09 2.13 -8.96
C GLU A 188 -19.60 3.22 -9.90
N LYS A 189 -19.20 4.49 -9.70
CA LYS A 189 -19.75 5.63 -10.47
C LYS A 189 -18.77 6.26 -11.42
N SER A 190 -17.62 6.73 -10.93
CA SER A 190 -16.73 7.51 -11.80
C SER A 190 -15.30 7.65 -11.25
N SER A 191 -14.37 7.89 -12.18
CA SER A 191 -13.06 8.47 -11.93
C SER A 191 -13.00 9.84 -12.60
N ARG A 192 -12.72 10.91 -11.83
CA ARG A 192 -12.61 12.27 -12.37
C ARG A 192 -11.30 12.92 -11.93
N ASN A 193 -10.54 13.40 -12.92
CA ASN A 193 -9.25 14.10 -12.71
C ASN A 193 -8.31 13.38 -11.73
N SER A 194 -8.36 12.04 -11.73
CA SER A 194 -7.61 11.19 -10.80
C SER A 194 -6.45 10.51 -11.50
N VAL A 195 -5.42 10.19 -10.74
CA VAL A 195 -4.31 9.32 -11.16
C VAL A 195 -4.51 7.97 -10.47
N ILE A 196 -4.85 6.94 -11.25
CA ILE A 196 -5.11 5.60 -10.73
C ILE A 196 -4.18 4.60 -11.42
N LEU A 197 -3.35 3.96 -10.63
CA LEU A 197 -2.38 2.95 -11.06
C LEU A 197 -2.77 1.60 -10.45
N ALA A 198 -2.94 0.56 -11.28
CA ALA A 198 -3.32 -0.78 -10.84
C ALA A 198 -2.47 -1.87 -11.52
N GLU A 199 -1.97 -2.83 -10.74
CA GLU A 199 -1.38 -4.06 -11.31
C GLU A 199 -2.45 -5.05 -11.81
N GLY A 200 -3.70 -4.84 -11.43
CA GLY A 200 -4.87 -5.60 -11.86
C GLY A 200 -5.65 -4.93 -12.99
N GLU A 201 -6.97 -5.11 -12.94
CA GLU A 201 -7.95 -4.42 -13.79
C GLU A 201 -8.47 -3.16 -13.09
N ILE A 202 -8.87 -2.15 -13.89
CA ILE A 202 -9.67 -1.02 -13.42
C ILE A 202 -11.07 -1.12 -14.02
N ARG A 203 -12.09 -1.14 -13.16
CA ARG A 203 -13.50 -1.25 -13.56
C ARG A 203 -14.28 -0.04 -13.08
N VAL A 204 -14.96 0.64 -14.02
CA VAL A 204 -15.84 1.79 -13.76
C VAL A 204 -17.14 1.58 -14.54
N GLU A 205 -17.97 0.64 -14.08
CA GLU A 205 -19.07 0.11 -14.87
C GLU A 205 -20.49 0.42 -14.36
N GLY A 206 -20.63 1.09 -13.22
CA GLY A 206 -21.91 1.48 -12.66
C GLY A 206 -22.57 2.63 -13.43
N ASP A 207 -23.38 3.44 -12.78
CA ASP A 207 -24.02 4.59 -13.38
C ASP A 207 -23.48 5.91 -12.78
N PRO A 208 -22.87 6.81 -13.60
CA PRO A 208 -22.70 6.83 -15.06
C PRO A 208 -21.56 5.95 -15.61
N GLY A 209 -20.68 5.35 -14.79
CA GLY A 209 -19.60 4.49 -15.23
C GLY A 209 -18.52 5.21 -16.06
N ALA A 210 -18.12 6.43 -15.64
CA ALA A 210 -17.34 7.33 -16.47
C ALA A 210 -15.90 7.55 -15.94
N ILE A 211 -14.92 7.51 -16.84
CA ILE A 211 -13.55 7.95 -16.62
C ILE A 211 -13.37 9.29 -17.33
N ILE A 212 -13.17 10.38 -16.60
CA ILE A 212 -13.12 11.74 -17.14
C ILE A 212 -11.92 12.49 -16.59
N GLY A 213 -10.98 12.83 -17.43
CA GLY A 213 -9.77 13.57 -17.05
C GLY A 213 -8.81 12.75 -16.19
N GLY A 214 -7.58 13.23 -16.10
CA GLY A 214 -6.51 12.56 -15.36
C GLY A 214 -5.94 11.35 -16.11
N GLU A 215 -5.35 10.44 -15.36
CA GLU A 215 -4.59 9.33 -15.89
C GLU A 215 -5.01 8.02 -15.21
N VAL A 216 -5.34 7.00 -16.01
CA VAL A 216 -5.75 5.69 -15.51
C VAL A 216 -4.90 4.62 -16.18
N ARG A 217 -4.10 3.90 -15.39
CA ARG A 217 -3.18 2.86 -15.89
C ARG A 217 -3.48 1.52 -15.23
N ALA A 218 -3.66 0.48 -16.02
CA ALA A 218 -3.89 -0.88 -15.55
C ALA A 218 -3.02 -1.89 -16.30
N ALA A 219 -2.39 -2.82 -15.57
CA ALA A 219 -1.59 -3.84 -16.24
C ALA A 219 -2.45 -4.79 -17.07
N LYS A 220 -3.63 -5.18 -16.58
CA LYS A 220 -4.47 -6.18 -17.26
C LYS A 220 -5.50 -5.59 -18.22
N GLY A 221 -6.14 -4.49 -17.85
CA GLY A 221 -7.14 -3.87 -18.68
C GLY A 221 -8.05 -2.89 -17.95
N ILE A 222 -8.84 -2.14 -18.73
CA ILE A 222 -9.76 -1.12 -18.22
C ILE A 222 -11.15 -1.37 -18.80
N LYS A 223 -12.17 -1.38 -17.93
CA LYS A 223 -13.58 -1.51 -18.29
C LYS A 223 -14.34 -0.28 -17.80
N ALA A 224 -15.04 0.40 -18.73
CA ALA A 224 -15.84 1.57 -18.39
C ALA A 224 -17.11 1.63 -19.27
N ARG A 225 -18.12 2.39 -18.83
CA ARG A 225 -19.24 2.73 -19.73
C ARG A 225 -18.85 3.89 -20.65
N TRP A 226 -18.28 4.95 -20.07
CA TRP A 226 -17.83 6.13 -20.80
C TRP A 226 -16.36 6.43 -20.50
N VAL A 227 -15.62 6.83 -21.52
CA VAL A 227 -14.25 7.35 -21.38
C VAL A 227 -14.15 8.72 -22.04
N GLY A 228 -13.63 9.72 -21.29
CA GLY A 228 -13.60 11.11 -21.72
C GLY A 228 -14.93 11.83 -21.46
N ALA A 229 -15.03 13.02 -21.99
CA ALA A 229 -16.23 13.87 -21.92
C ALA A 229 -16.41 14.66 -23.21
N ARG A 230 -17.67 15.08 -23.49
CA ARG A 230 -18.04 15.84 -24.69
C ARG A 230 -17.25 17.14 -24.91
N TRP A 231 -16.68 17.67 -23.85
CA TRP A 231 -15.87 18.89 -23.91
C TRP A 231 -14.38 18.63 -24.20
N GLY A 232 -14.01 17.40 -24.56
CA GLY A 232 -12.62 17.06 -24.90
C GLY A 232 -11.67 17.18 -23.73
N ILE A 233 -12.11 16.83 -22.50
CA ILE A 233 -11.23 16.84 -21.33
C ILE A 233 -10.09 15.83 -21.54
N PRO A 234 -8.82 16.25 -21.51
CA PRO A 234 -7.68 15.36 -21.67
C PRO A 234 -7.77 14.18 -20.67
N THR A 235 -7.85 12.98 -21.19
CA THR A 235 -7.98 11.75 -20.39
C THR A 235 -6.98 10.74 -20.92
N GLU A 236 -6.07 10.29 -20.10
CA GLU A 236 -5.08 9.29 -20.46
C GLU A 236 -5.47 7.92 -19.93
N VAL A 237 -5.53 6.92 -20.83
CA VAL A 237 -5.86 5.54 -20.52
C VAL A 237 -4.76 4.64 -21.04
N VAL A 238 -4.10 3.93 -20.12
CA VAL A 238 -2.94 3.07 -20.42
C VAL A 238 -3.21 1.65 -19.95
N VAL A 239 -3.01 0.67 -20.81
CA VAL A 239 -3.17 -0.74 -20.47
C VAL A 239 -2.07 -1.61 -21.07
N GLY A 240 -1.91 -2.81 -20.51
CA GLY A 240 -0.99 -3.82 -21.01
C GLY A 240 0.43 -3.68 -20.44
N MET A 241 0.64 -2.76 -19.51
CA MET A 241 1.92 -2.61 -18.81
C MET A 241 1.66 -2.38 -17.34
N ASN A 242 2.43 -3.04 -16.47
CA ASN A 242 2.37 -2.75 -15.05
C ASN A 242 2.89 -1.32 -14.81
N PRO A 243 2.05 -0.41 -14.25
CA PRO A 243 2.39 1.00 -14.11
C PRO A 243 3.62 1.27 -13.22
N PHE A 244 3.96 0.33 -12.34
CA PHE A 244 5.10 0.47 -11.42
C PHE A 244 6.42 0.01 -12.03
N TRP A 245 6.42 -0.70 -13.16
CA TRP A 245 7.64 -1.18 -13.80
C TRP A 245 8.46 -0.05 -14.44
N GLU A 246 7.83 0.99 -14.94
CA GLU A 246 8.54 2.16 -15.49
C GLU A 246 9.36 2.87 -14.40
N ASP A 247 8.79 3.02 -13.20
CA ASP A 247 9.49 3.62 -12.06
C ASP A 247 10.57 2.68 -11.50
N GLU A 248 10.29 1.37 -11.43
CA GLU A 248 11.29 0.37 -11.05
C GLU A 248 12.47 0.37 -12.02
N LEU A 249 12.22 0.45 -13.33
CA LEU A 249 13.28 0.55 -14.35
C LEU A 249 14.12 1.81 -14.18
N ARG A 250 13.47 2.94 -13.94
CA ARG A 250 14.19 4.20 -13.69
C ARG A 250 15.09 4.09 -12.47
N PHE A 251 14.57 3.50 -11.39
CA PHE A 251 15.33 3.23 -10.18
C PHE A 251 16.52 2.30 -10.43
N LEU A 252 16.30 1.17 -11.14
CA LEU A 252 17.35 0.20 -11.47
C LEU A 252 18.46 0.82 -12.34
N ARG A 253 18.10 1.65 -13.33
CA ARG A 253 19.07 2.36 -14.17
C ARG A 253 19.90 3.35 -13.35
N GLY A 254 19.28 4.14 -12.48
CA GLY A 254 20.02 5.02 -11.57
C GLY A 254 20.95 4.24 -10.65
N ARG A 255 20.48 3.12 -10.09
CA ARG A 255 21.31 2.25 -9.25
C ARG A 255 22.49 1.64 -9.98
N LYS A 256 22.31 1.25 -11.23
CA LYS A 256 23.36 0.72 -12.12
C LYS A 256 24.44 1.77 -12.40
N GLU A 257 24.04 3.03 -12.61
CA GLU A 257 24.98 4.14 -12.79
C GLU A 257 25.80 4.40 -11.52
N GLU A 258 25.18 4.39 -10.35
CA GLU A 258 25.85 4.51 -9.05
C GLU A 258 26.88 3.40 -8.84
N LEU A 259 26.48 2.13 -9.03
CA LEU A 259 27.37 0.97 -8.90
C LEU A 259 28.54 1.04 -9.89
N THR A 260 28.29 1.55 -11.10
CA THR A 260 29.33 1.75 -12.11
C THR A 260 30.35 2.80 -11.68
N ARG A 261 29.89 3.90 -11.07
CA ARG A 261 30.75 4.97 -10.54
C ARG A 261 31.58 4.45 -9.37
N GLU A 262 30.95 3.79 -8.39
CA GLU A 262 31.62 3.21 -7.24
C GLU A 262 32.67 2.17 -7.65
N PHE A 263 32.34 1.32 -8.62
CA PHE A 263 33.28 0.33 -9.17
C PHE A 263 34.52 0.99 -9.80
N ARG A 264 34.35 2.07 -10.54
CA ARG A 264 35.46 2.82 -11.16
C ARG A 264 36.37 3.45 -10.11
N GLU A 265 35.79 4.04 -9.07
CA GLU A 265 36.53 4.67 -7.96
C GLU A 265 37.35 3.65 -7.18
N LEU A 266 36.73 2.52 -6.77
CA LEU A 266 37.44 1.45 -6.08
C LEU A 266 38.54 0.81 -6.93
N LYS A 267 38.27 0.64 -8.21
CA LYS A 267 39.25 0.10 -9.16
C LYS A 267 40.45 1.05 -9.34
N ALA A 268 40.21 2.36 -9.38
CA ALA A 268 41.28 3.36 -9.42
C ALA A 268 42.12 3.33 -8.13
N ARG A 269 41.46 3.23 -6.96
CA ARG A 269 42.13 3.12 -5.66
C ARG A 269 42.95 1.83 -5.55
N LEU A 270 42.43 0.71 -6.04
CA LEU A 270 43.14 -0.56 -6.04
C LEU A 270 44.41 -0.49 -6.93
N ARG A 271 44.34 0.19 -8.10
CA ARG A 271 45.52 0.43 -8.95
C ARG A 271 46.59 1.24 -8.25
N TYR A 272 46.19 2.33 -7.55
CA TYR A 272 47.12 3.18 -6.81
C TYR A 272 47.85 2.41 -5.70
N LEU A 273 47.17 1.49 -5.01
CA LEU A 273 47.74 0.66 -3.95
C LEU A 273 48.61 -0.51 -4.50
N GLN A 274 48.52 -0.84 -5.76
CA GLN A 274 49.42 -1.84 -6.37
C GLN A 274 50.88 -1.43 -6.35
N ASP A 275 51.14 -0.12 -6.34
CA ASP A 275 52.50 0.44 -6.37
C ASP A 275 53.02 0.74 -4.94
N GLN A 276 52.20 0.65 -3.86
CA GLN A 276 52.57 1.06 -2.49
C GLN A 276 52.57 -0.04 -1.43
N GLY A 277 52.23 -1.31 -1.75
CA GLY A 277 52.57 -2.45 -0.86
C GLY A 277 51.65 -2.74 0.34
N GLY A 278 50.36 -2.37 0.33
CA GLY A 278 49.41 -2.65 1.41
C GLY A 278 48.53 -3.89 1.15
N ASN A 279 48.94 -5.10 1.60
CA ASN A 279 48.20 -6.35 1.30
C ASN A 279 46.77 -6.37 1.88
N PHE A 280 46.55 -5.94 3.12
CA PHE A 280 45.23 -5.98 3.77
C PHE A 280 44.20 -5.07 3.09
N GLU A 281 44.58 -3.83 2.76
CA GLU A 281 43.67 -2.87 2.09
C GLU A 281 43.32 -3.34 0.67
N ARG A 282 44.25 -4.02 -0.02
CA ARG A 282 44.02 -4.61 -1.35
C ARG A 282 43.02 -5.77 -1.31
N GLU A 283 43.09 -6.64 -0.32
CA GLU A 283 42.12 -7.73 -0.13
C GLU A 283 40.72 -7.19 0.15
N GLU A 284 40.61 -6.21 1.02
CA GLU A 284 39.34 -5.54 1.33
C GLU A 284 38.71 -4.89 0.08
N LEU A 285 39.49 -4.14 -0.71
CA LEU A 285 39.02 -3.52 -1.96
C LEU A 285 38.63 -4.55 -3.00
N THR A 286 39.36 -5.66 -3.08
CA THR A 286 39.05 -6.77 -4.02
C THR A 286 37.73 -7.44 -3.61
N ARG A 287 37.48 -7.63 -2.32
CA ARG A 287 36.21 -8.15 -1.80
C ARG A 287 35.05 -7.21 -2.15
N ARG A 288 35.20 -5.90 -1.89
CA ARG A 288 34.19 -4.89 -2.24
C ARG A 288 33.90 -4.82 -3.73
N LEU A 289 34.94 -4.90 -4.58
CA LEU A 289 34.76 -4.95 -6.04
C LEU A 289 33.95 -6.18 -6.49
N LYS A 290 34.17 -7.33 -5.83
CA LYS A 290 33.39 -8.55 -6.12
C LYS A 290 31.93 -8.40 -5.68
N GLU A 291 31.67 -7.78 -4.51
CA GLU A 291 30.33 -7.51 -4.04
C GLU A 291 29.56 -6.54 -4.96
N ILE A 292 30.21 -5.45 -5.40
CA ILE A 292 29.61 -4.50 -6.35
C ILE A 292 29.31 -5.17 -7.68
N LYS A 293 30.21 -6.03 -8.16
CA LYS A 293 29.98 -6.79 -9.41
C LYS A 293 28.76 -7.71 -9.28
N GLY A 294 28.59 -8.42 -8.17
CA GLY A 294 27.38 -9.22 -7.90
C GLY A 294 26.11 -8.39 -7.90
N LYS A 295 26.08 -7.25 -7.18
CA LYS A 295 24.94 -6.34 -7.18
C LYS A 295 24.63 -5.77 -8.58
N PHE A 296 25.65 -5.46 -9.36
CA PHE A 296 25.48 -4.98 -10.73
C PHE A 296 24.86 -6.04 -11.66
N GLU A 297 25.27 -7.30 -11.50
CA GLU A 297 24.71 -8.43 -12.25
C GLU A 297 23.23 -8.63 -11.89
N GLU A 298 22.87 -8.61 -10.60
CA GLU A 298 21.48 -8.72 -10.12
C GLU A 298 20.60 -7.58 -10.68
N VAL A 299 21.06 -6.33 -10.58
CA VAL A 299 20.35 -5.16 -11.11
C VAL A 299 20.17 -5.27 -12.63
N SER A 300 21.21 -5.71 -13.34
CA SER A 300 21.16 -5.85 -14.80
C SER A 300 20.21 -6.97 -15.25
N GLN A 301 20.17 -8.09 -14.54
CA GLN A 301 19.21 -9.17 -14.82
C GLN A 301 17.78 -8.72 -14.59
N ARG A 302 17.52 -8.00 -13.48
CA ARG A 302 16.18 -7.47 -13.17
C ARG A 302 15.74 -6.45 -14.21
N GLU A 303 16.63 -5.55 -14.63
CA GLU A 303 16.37 -4.59 -15.72
C GLU A 303 15.95 -5.30 -17.00
N GLN A 304 16.71 -6.31 -17.44
CA GLN A 304 16.41 -7.08 -18.66
C GLN A 304 15.06 -7.79 -18.59
N ILE A 305 14.72 -8.39 -17.43
CA ILE A 305 13.42 -9.05 -17.23
C ILE A 305 12.28 -8.06 -17.36
N LEU A 306 12.40 -6.87 -16.75
CA LEU A 306 11.37 -5.85 -16.82
C LEU A 306 11.22 -5.27 -18.23
N GLU A 307 12.32 -5.01 -18.92
CA GLU A 307 12.27 -4.55 -20.31
C GLU A 307 11.61 -5.56 -21.26
N ALA A 308 11.88 -6.85 -21.07
CA ALA A 308 11.20 -7.91 -21.84
C ALA A 308 9.68 -7.90 -21.56
N LYS A 309 9.29 -7.87 -20.29
CA LYS A 309 7.87 -7.83 -19.89
C LYS A 309 7.13 -6.59 -20.38
N LEU A 310 7.81 -5.43 -20.46
CA LEU A 310 7.21 -4.20 -20.99
C LEU A 310 6.90 -4.31 -22.49
N ARG A 311 7.67 -5.09 -23.25
CA ARG A 311 7.44 -5.31 -24.69
C ARG A 311 6.32 -6.31 -24.99
N GLU A 312 6.04 -7.23 -24.07
CA GLU A 312 5.01 -8.28 -24.23
C GLU A 312 3.61 -7.83 -23.74
N GLY A 313 3.46 -6.57 -23.36
CA GLY A 313 2.25 -6.07 -22.73
C GLY A 313 1.00 -6.17 -23.61
N GLU A 314 0.14 -7.14 -23.32
CA GLU A 314 -1.19 -7.27 -23.91
C GLU A 314 -2.23 -6.68 -22.94
N GLY A 315 -2.94 -5.66 -23.38
CA GLY A 315 -4.01 -5.03 -22.63
C GLY A 315 -5.20 -4.73 -23.52
N LYS A 316 -6.38 -4.57 -22.92
CA LYS A 316 -7.61 -4.21 -23.62
C LYS A 316 -8.37 -3.14 -22.85
N VAL A 317 -9.05 -2.28 -23.61
CA VAL A 317 -9.97 -1.30 -23.03
C VAL A 317 -11.38 -1.61 -23.54
N TRP A 318 -12.29 -1.93 -22.63
CA TRP A 318 -13.70 -2.20 -22.92
C TRP A 318 -14.53 -0.97 -22.60
N VAL A 319 -15.31 -0.54 -23.56
CA VAL A 319 -16.21 0.61 -23.46
C VAL A 319 -17.63 0.18 -23.83
N ARG A 320 -18.62 0.48 -22.97
CA ARG A 320 -20.00 0.04 -23.20
C ARG A 320 -20.86 1.05 -23.96
N GLU A 321 -20.66 2.34 -23.72
CA GLU A 321 -21.51 3.39 -24.26
C GLU A 321 -20.76 4.29 -25.24
N GLY A 322 -19.48 4.56 -24.97
CA GLY A 322 -18.66 5.33 -25.89
C GLY A 322 -17.39 5.92 -25.29
N ILE A 323 -16.55 6.39 -26.19
CA ILE A 323 -15.31 7.11 -25.91
C ILE A 323 -15.32 8.43 -26.68
N TYR A 324 -14.94 9.51 -26.00
CA TYR A 324 -14.98 10.84 -26.55
C TYR A 324 -13.63 11.25 -27.17
N HIS A 325 -13.67 12.24 -28.06
CA HIS A 325 -12.46 12.88 -28.57
C HIS A 325 -11.61 13.48 -27.44
N GLY A 326 -10.31 13.65 -27.69
CA GLY A 326 -9.35 14.12 -26.67
C GLY A 326 -8.85 13.04 -25.70
N VAL A 327 -9.39 11.80 -25.78
CA VAL A 327 -8.87 10.67 -25.02
C VAL A 327 -7.61 10.14 -25.71
N SER A 328 -6.53 9.99 -24.93
CA SER A 328 -5.31 9.31 -25.35
C SER A 328 -5.32 7.87 -24.83
N LEU A 329 -5.32 6.92 -25.75
CA LEU A 329 -5.19 5.48 -25.46
C LEU A 329 -3.75 5.05 -25.69
N ARG A 330 -3.17 4.34 -24.72
CA ARG A 330 -1.90 3.61 -24.89
C ARG A 330 -2.11 2.14 -24.51
N ILE A 331 -1.79 1.25 -25.44
CA ILE A 331 -1.89 -0.20 -25.27
C ILE A 331 -0.52 -0.81 -25.59
N GLY A 332 0.19 -1.24 -24.56
CA GLY A 332 1.60 -1.56 -24.69
C GLY A 332 2.39 -0.32 -25.17
N ASP A 333 3.19 -0.50 -26.21
CA ASP A 333 4.02 0.58 -26.78
C ASP A 333 3.28 1.46 -27.79
N VAL A 334 2.02 1.12 -28.14
CA VAL A 334 1.26 1.84 -29.17
C VAL A 334 0.32 2.85 -28.54
N SER A 335 0.39 4.09 -28.99
CA SER A 335 -0.48 5.17 -28.54
C SER A 335 -1.32 5.75 -29.69
N HIS A 336 -2.52 6.20 -29.35
CA HIS A 336 -3.44 6.86 -30.26
C HIS A 336 -4.32 7.86 -29.51
N THR A 337 -4.41 9.09 -30.01
CA THR A 337 -5.35 10.08 -29.47
C THR A 337 -6.58 10.16 -30.37
N LEU A 338 -7.77 9.95 -29.80
CA LEU A 338 -9.03 9.99 -30.52
C LEU A 338 -9.35 11.42 -30.94
N ARG A 339 -9.68 11.60 -32.22
CA ARG A 339 -10.08 12.87 -32.81
C ARG A 339 -11.60 13.04 -32.92
N GLU A 340 -12.32 11.95 -32.86
CA GLU A 340 -13.79 11.89 -33.01
C GLU A 340 -14.39 11.01 -31.92
N ASP A 341 -15.65 11.22 -31.60
CA ASP A 341 -16.42 10.42 -30.67
C ASP A 341 -16.77 9.06 -31.30
N ILE A 342 -16.52 7.98 -30.56
CA ILE A 342 -16.90 6.63 -30.95
C ILE A 342 -17.96 6.14 -29.96
N LYS A 343 -19.22 6.00 -30.41
CA LYS A 343 -20.34 5.54 -29.59
C LYS A 343 -20.60 4.05 -29.81
N GLY A 344 -21.05 3.37 -28.75
CA GLY A 344 -21.40 1.95 -28.78
C GLY A 344 -20.47 1.09 -27.93
N LYS A 345 -20.62 -0.23 -28.07
CA LYS A 345 -19.87 -1.23 -27.35
C LYS A 345 -18.62 -1.64 -28.12
N TRP A 346 -17.46 -1.28 -27.59
CA TRP A 346 -16.19 -1.48 -28.29
C TRP A 346 -15.10 -2.07 -27.37
N VAL A 347 -14.25 -2.89 -27.96
CA VAL A 347 -12.99 -3.35 -27.34
C VAL A 347 -11.84 -2.79 -28.16
N PHE A 348 -11.01 -1.98 -27.52
CA PHE A 348 -9.76 -1.47 -28.10
C PHE A 348 -8.61 -2.39 -27.73
N TYR A 349 -7.74 -2.69 -28.69
CA TYR A 349 -6.59 -3.55 -28.55
C TYR A 349 -5.47 -3.12 -29.52
N SER A 350 -4.24 -3.52 -29.25
CA SER A 350 -3.10 -3.29 -30.15
C SER A 350 -2.84 -4.53 -31.00
N ASP A 351 -2.46 -4.33 -32.26
CA ASP A 351 -1.89 -5.36 -33.12
C ASP A 351 -0.35 -5.26 -33.21
N GLY A 352 0.27 -4.49 -32.32
CA GLY A 352 1.70 -4.21 -32.27
C GLY A 352 2.15 -3.03 -33.15
N LYS A 353 1.28 -2.52 -34.05
CA LYS A 353 1.57 -1.37 -34.93
C LYS A 353 0.62 -0.21 -34.71
N GLN A 354 -0.65 -0.52 -34.44
CA GLN A 354 -1.70 0.48 -34.24
C GLN A 354 -2.77 -0.04 -33.30
N ILE A 355 -3.52 0.90 -32.71
CA ILE A 355 -4.69 0.57 -31.90
C ILE A 355 -5.88 0.33 -32.85
N LYS A 356 -6.48 -0.84 -32.70
CA LYS A 356 -7.71 -1.27 -33.40
C LYS A 356 -8.85 -1.41 -32.42
N TYR A 357 -10.07 -1.41 -32.93
CA TYR A 357 -11.25 -1.70 -32.13
C TYR A 357 -12.23 -2.59 -32.91
N ARG A 358 -13.00 -3.35 -32.14
CA ARG A 358 -14.08 -4.21 -32.66
C ARG A 358 -15.28 -4.15 -31.74
N ALA A 359 -16.44 -4.47 -32.28
CA ALA A 359 -17.68 -4.60 -31.51
C ALA A 359 -17.52 -5.69 -30.42
N TRP A 360 -18.15 -5.47 -29.28
CA TRP A 360 -18.10 -6.34 -28.09
C TRP A 360 -19.52 -6.70 -27.65
#